data_9f6d8ff5240668185fc7f9487970c330
#
_entry.id   9f6d8ff5240668185fc7f9487970c330
#
_cell.length_a   1.000
_cell.length_b   1.000
_cell.length_c   1.000
_cell.angle_alpha   90.00
_cell.angle_beta   90.00
_cell.angle_gamma   90.00
#
_symmetry.space_group_name_H-M   'P 1'
#
loop_
_entity.id
_entity.type
_entity.pdbx_description
1 polymer ?
#
loop_
_entity_poly.entity_id
_entity_poly.type
_entity_poly.pdbx_seq_one_letter_code
_entity_poly.pdbx_strand_id
1 'polypeptide(L)'
;TLIHTFDWSPALSSLSLAALLIGPLAFGLREARRQAPAAAPSQHGKTAALLDGTPISAGAALKEAFGHRDYLLLTAGYFVCGFQLAFIGVHLPSYLRDHQLDPQVATTALALIGLFNVFGTYAAGTLGQRIRKTWILSFIYAMRGIAMIAFVFTPTTPLSVGLFAATMGALWLSTVPPTNAVVAQMLGVKHLSMLGGIVFFSHQIGSFMGVWLAGRLYDATGSYQVVWWIAIVLAFAAALINLPIREQLQPARRLVSA
;
A
#
# COMPACT_ATOMS: atom_id res chain seq x y z
N THR A 1 3.75 -7.04 26.28
CA THR A 1 4.62 -6.75 27.43
C THR A 1 4.13 -5.56 28.24
N LEU A 2 3.88 -4.36 27.69
CA LEU A 2 3.32 -3.23 28.44
C LEU A 2 1.96 -3.55 29.10
N ILE A 3 1.09 -4.27 28.40
CA ILE A 3 -0.22 -4.67 28.90
C ILE A 3 -0.10 -5.68 30.05
N HIS A 4 0.88 -6.61 30.00
CA HIS A 4 1.10 -7.56 31.07
C HIS A 4 1.72 -6.94 32.32
N THR A 5 2.44 -5.82 32.18
CA THR A 5 3.14 -5.17 33.30
C THR A 5 2.31 -4.05 33.93
N PHE A 6 1.50 -3.33 33.14
CA PHE A 6 0.83 -2.09 33.57
C PHE A 6 -0.68 -2.06 33.31
N ASP A 7 -1.29 -3.16 32.86
CA ASP A 7 -2.67 -3.20 32.38
C ASP A 7 -2.89 -2.42 31.06
N TRP A 8 -4.05 -2.57 30.45
CA TRP A 8 -4.37 -1.99 29.13
C TRP A 8 -4.49 -0.46 29.16
N SER A 9 -4.99 0.12 30.25
CA SER A 9 -5.23 1.57 30.36
C SER A 9 -3.93 2.39 30.40
N PRO A 10 -2.93 2.08 31.25
CA PRO A 10 -1.61 2.75 31.19
C PRO A 10 -0.87 2.49 29.86
N ALA A 11 -1.04 1.32 29.24
CA ALA A 11 -0.44 1.04 27.94
C ALA A 11 -1.01 1.96 26.85
N LEU A 12 -2.33 2.14 26.80
CA LEU A 12 -2.95 3.10 25.87
C LEU A 12 -2.56 4.55 26.17
N SER A 13 -2.47 4.91 27.44
CA SER A 13 -2.06 6.27 27.85
C SER A 13 -0.63 6.58 27.42
N SER A 14 0.29 5.62 27.56
CA SER A 14 1.68 5.78 27.11
C SER A 14 1.80 5.92 25.58
N LEU A 15 1.02 5.14 24.81
CA LEU A 15 0.95 5.26 23.36
C LEU A 15 0.32 6.58 22.91
N SER A 16 -0.72 7.05 23.61
CA SER A 16 -1.35 8.35 23.35
C SER A 16 -0.38 9.50 23.63
N LEU A 17 0.39 9.42 24.71
CA LEU A 17 1.42 10.41 25.02
C LEU A 17 2.54 10.42 23.96
N ALA A 18 2.98 9.25 23.50
CA ALA A 18 3.93 9.14 22.40
C ALA A 18 3.37 9.74 21.09
N ALA A 19 2.09 9.53 20.80
CA ALA A 19 1.42 10.12 19.65
C ALA A 19 1.34 11.66 19.72
N LEU A 20 1.22 12.24 20.93
CA LEU A 20 1.22 13.69 21.12
C LEU A 20 2.56 14.34 20.71
N LEU A 21 3.67 13.59 20.71
CA LEU A 21 4.97 14.09 20.21
C LEU A 21 4.94 14.35 18.69
N ILE A 22 4.00 13.76 17.95
CA ILE A 22 3.82 14.01 16.52
C ILE A 22 3.41 15.47 16.27
N GLY A 23 2.62 16.08 17.17
CA GLY A 23 2.17 17.47 17.05
C GLY A 23 3.32 18.49 16.95
N PRO A 24 4.22 18.57 17.94
CA PRO A 24 5.37 19.49 17.89
C PRO A 24 6.33 19.13 16.74
N LEU A 25 6.53 17.86 16.41
CA LEU A 25 7.34 17.45 15.25
C LEU A 25 6.72 17.94 13.94
N ALA A 26 5.40 17.81 13.76
CA ALA A 26 4.69 18.32 12.59
C ALA A 26 4.74 19.86 12.52
N PHE A 27 4.76 20.54 13.67
CA PHE A 27 4.93 22.00 13.73
C PHE A 27 6.34 22.43 13.32
N GLY A 28 7.37 21.67 13.70
CA GLY A 28 8.75 21.87 13.26
C GLY A 28 8.98 21.60 11.78
N LEU A 29 8.16 20.73 11.18
CA LEU A 29 8.17 20.43 9.75
C LEU A 29 7.26 21.37 8.94
N ARG A 30 6.60 22.34 9.60
CA ARG A 30 5.80 23.34 8.89
C ARG A 30 6.72 24.07 7.93
N GLU A 31 6.58 23.76 6.63
CA GLU A 31 7.25 24.52 5.59
C GLU A 31 6.94 25.99 5.82
N ALA A 32 7.98 26.75 6.17
CA ALA A 32 7.90 28.18 6.08
C ALA A 32 7.43 28.45 4.66
N ARG A 33 6.22 29.01 4.51
CA ARG A 33 5.67 29.41 3.23
C ARG A 33 6.70 30.37 2.64
N ARG A 34 7.72 29.80 1.98
CA ARG A 34 8.66 30.57 1.19
C ARG A 34 7.80 31.25 0.15
N GLN A 35 7.56 32.53 0.37
CA GLN A 35 7.31 33.42 -0.74
C GLN A 35 8.49 33.20 -1.67
N ALA A 36 8.29 32.32 -2.66
CA ALA A 36 9.28 32.13 -3.70
C ALA A 36 9.50 33.55 -4.29
N PRO A 37 10.75 34.08 -4.24
CA PRO A 37 11.03 35.23 -5.09
C PRO A 37 10.60 34.81 -6.48
N ALA A 38 9.92 35.68 -7.21
CA ALA A 38 9.48 35.42 -8.56
C ALA A 38 10.71 34.89 -9.34
N ALA A 39 10.81 33.57 -9.41
CA ALA A 39 11.93 32.91 -10.06
C ALA A 39 11.81 33.23 -11.55
N ALA A 40 12.86 33.77 -12.11
CA ALA A 40 13.01 33.89 -13.55
C ALA A 40 12.62 32.56 -14.22
N PRO A 41 11.85 32.57 -15.31
CA PRO A 41 11.29 31.34 -15.89
C PRO A 41 12.41 30.42 -16.33
N SER A 42 12.68 29.37 -15.52
CA SER A 42 13.55 28.29 -15.94
C SER A 42 12.90 27.61 -17.16
N GLN A 43 13.69 27.27 -18.17
CA GLN A 43 13.19 26.65 -19.42
C GLN A 43 12.38 25.37 -19.17
N HIS A 44 12.58 24.69 -18.02
CA HIS A 44 11.77 23.56 -17.58
C HIS A 44 10.33 23.95 -17.15
N GLY A 45 10.11 25.18 -16.67
CA GLY A 45 8.79 25.71 -16.34
C GLY A 45 7.91 25.97 -17.57
N LYS A 46 8.50 26.24 -18.74
CA LYS A 46 7.73 26.47 -19.98
C LYS A 46 7.08 25.18 -20.50
N THR A 47 7.72 24.02 -20.34
CA THR A 47 7.13 22.74 -20.76
C THR A 47 5.97 22.33 -19.84
N ALA A 48 6.06 22.60 -18.54
CA ALA A 48 4.96 22.37 -17.60
C ALA A 48 3.80 23.36 -17.79
N ALA A 49 4.09 24.63 -18.10
CA ALA A 49 3.07 25.63 -18.36
C ALA A 49 2.32 25.43 -19.69
N LEU A 50 2.94 24.76 -20.66
CA LEU A 50 2.29 24.41 -21.94
C LEU A 50 1.31 23.23 -21.81
N LEU A 51 1.32 22.51 -20.67
CA LEU A 51 0.37 21.45 -20.34
C LEU A 51 -0.86 21.96 -19.56
N ASP A 52 -0.88 23.23 -19.18
CA ASP A 52 -1.95 23.85 -18.38
C ASP A 52 -3.03 24.53 -19.26
N GLY A 53 -3.41 23.84 -20.33
CA GLY A 53 -4.57 24.22 -21.14
C GLY A 53 -5.85 23.82 -20.43
N THR A 54 -6.62 24.78 -19.94
CA THR A 54 -7.96 24.73 -19.32
C THR A 54 -8.05 23.98 -17.98
N PRO A 55 -8.69 24.57 -16.98
CA PRO A 55 -8.89 23.90 -15.68
C PRO A 55 -9.88 22.76 -15.86
N ILE A 56 -9.37 21.53 -16.05
CA ILE A 56 -10.20 20.33 -16.04
C ILE A 56 -10.90 20.29 -14.68
N SER A 57 -12.23 20.21 -14.67
CA SER A 57 -13.01 20.07 -13.44
C SER A 57 -12.73 18.72 -12.79
N ALA A 58 -12.93 18.62 -11.47
CA ALA A 58 -12.75 17.36 -10.73
C ALA A 58 -13.61 16.21 -11.33
N GLY A 59 -14.83 16.51 -11.78
CA GLY A 59 -15.70 15.51 -12.42
C GLY A 59 -15.17 15.03 -13.77
N ALA A 60 -14.56 15.92 -14.56
CA ALA A 60 -13.94 15.55 -15.84
C ALA A 60 -12.68 14.69 -15.62
N ALA A 61 -11.85 15.04 -14.64
CA ALA A 61 -10.68 14.25 -14.26
C ALA A 61 -11.08 12.83 -13.77
N LEU A 62 -12.18 12.74 -13.05
CA LEU A 62 -12.73 11.48 -12.60
C LEU A 62 -13.21 10.61 -13.77
N LYS A 63 -13.99 11.20 -14.67
CA LYS A 63 -14.48 10.52 -15.88
C LYS A 63 -13.32 10.03 -16.76
N GLU A 64 -12.28 10.85 -16.90
CA GLU A 64 -11.07 10.47 -17.62
C GLU A 64 -10.35 9.30 -16.95
N ALA A 65 -10.15 9.36 -15.62
CA ALA A 65 -9.48 8.31 -14.87
C ALA A 65 -10.22 6.95 -14.98
N PHE A 66 -11.55 6.94 -14.84
CA PHE A 66 -12.34 5.72 -15.00
C PHE A 66 -12.42 5.21 -16.45
N GLY A 67 -12.19 6.06 -17.43
CA GLY A 67 -12.01 5.67 -18.84
C GLY A 67 -10.61 5.08 -19.13
N HIS A 68 -9.67 5.22 -18.20
CA HIS A 68 -8.28 4.83 -18.41
C HIS A 68 -8.03 3.40 -17.88
N ARG A 69 -7.82 2.45 -18.80
CA ARG A 69 -7.59 1.04 -18.45
C ARG A 69 -6.49 0.86 -17.40
N ASP A 70 -5.38 1.57 -17.56
CA ASP A 70 -4.21 1.42 -16.70
C ASP A 70 -4.50 1.89 -15.26
N TYR A 71 -5.33 2.91 -15.09
CA TYR A 71 -5.79 3.37 -13.78
C TYR A 71 -6.71 2.34 -13.11
N LEU A 72 -7.61 1.70 -13.87
CA LEU A 72 -8.49 0.65 -13.33
C LEU A 72 -7.68 -0.59 -12.92
N LEU A 73 -6.69 -1.01 -13.70
CA LEU A 73 -5.79 -2.11 -13.36
C LEU A 73 -4.98 -1.82 -12.09
N LEU A 74 -4.44 -0.59 -11.97
CA LEU A 74 -3.73 -0.15 -10.77
C LEU A 74 -4.64 -0.18 -9.54
N THR A 75 -5.86 0.33 -9.67
CA THR A 75 -6.88 0.36 -8.62
C THR A 75 -7.27 -1.06 -8.18
N ALA A 76 -7.46 -1.98 -9.13
CA ALA A 76 -7.74 -3.39 -8.85
C ALA A 76 -6.55 -4.09 -8.16
N GLY A 77 -5.31 -3.80 -8.58
CA GLY A 77 -4.11 -4.30 -7.90
C GLY A 77 -4.02 -3.79 -6.45
N TYR A 78 -4.39 -2.55 -6.22
CA TYR A 78 -4.34 -1.96 -4.88
C TYR A 78 -5.45 -2.48 -3.94
N PHE A 79 -6.59 -2.91 -4.49
CA PHE A 79 -7.59 -3.69 -3.76
C PHE A 79 -6.98 -4.97 -3.16
N VAL A 80 -6.20 -5.71 -3.95
CA VAL A 80 -5.53 -6.94 -3.48
C VAL A 80 -4.54 -6.64 -2.34
N CYS A 81 -3.85 -5.51 -2.41
CA CYS A 81 -2.98 -5.06 -1.32
C CYS A 81 -3.78 -4.98 -0.01
N GLY A 82 -4.91 -4.27 -0.02
CA GLY A 82 -5.78 -4.13 1.15
C GLY A 82 -6.26 -5.48 1.69
N PHE A 83 -6.73 -6.34 0.80
CA PHE A 83 -7.19 -7.68 1.16
C PHE A 83 -6.12 -8.46 1.94
N GLN A 84 -4.91 -8.52 1.41
CA GLN A 84 -3.82 -9.30 2.00
C GLN A 84 -3.35 -8.71 3.32
N LEU A 85 -3.15 -7.40 3.39
CA LEU A 85 -2.64 -6.74 4.58
C LEU A 85 -3.63 -6.87 5.75
N ALA A 86 -4.89 -6.61 5.49
CA ALA A 86 -5.92 -6.68 6.52
C ALA A 86 -6.18 -8.12 6.98
N PHE A 87 -6.22 -9.07 6.05
CA PHE A 87 -6.31 -10.50 6.38
C PHE A 87 -5.18 -10.92 7.30
N ILE A 88 -3.93 -10.69 6.89
CA ILE A 88 -2.75 -11.11 7.68
C ILE A 88 -2.71 -10.34 9.01
N GLY A 89 -2.88 -9.00 8.98
CA GLY A 89 -2.79 -8.19 10.20
C GLY A 89 -3.79 -8.55 11.28
N VAL A 90 -4.99 -8.97 10.90
CA VAL A 90 -6.09 -9.29 11.84
C VAL A 90 -6.11 -10.78 12.20
N HIS A 91 -5.93 -11.67 11.22
CA HIS A 91 -6.15 -13.11 11.44
C HIS A 91 -4.88 -13.92 11.71
N LEU A 92 -3.67 -13.37 11.47
CA LEU A 92 -2.43 -14.07 11.77
C LEU A 92 -2.32 -14.48 13.25
N PRO A 93 -2.67 -13.63 14.24
CA PRO A 93 -2.62 -14.05 15.65
C PRO A 93 -3.53 -15.24 15.95
N SER A 94 -4.74 -15.28 15.39
CA SER A 94 -5.68 -16.39 15.55
C SER A 94 -5.18 -17.65 14.84
N TYR A 95 -4.65 -17.51 13.63
CA TYR A 95 -4.03 -18.61 12.88
C TYR A 95 -2.88 -19.26 13.67
N LEU A 96 -2.00 -18.46 14.29
CA LEU A 96 -0.88 -18.97 15.08
C LEU A 96 -1.35 -19.67 16.36
N ARG A 97 -2.42 -19.15 17.00
CA ARG A 97 -3.03 -19.79 18.16
C ARG A 97 -3.62 -21.16 17.81
N ASP A 98 -4.28 -21.30 16.66
CA ASP A 98 -4.80 -22.58 16.19
C ASP A 98 -3.67 -23.62 15.97
N HIS A 99 -2.46 -23.14 15.66
CA HIS A 99 -1.24 -23.96 15.57
C HIS A 99 -0.50 -24.11 16.93
N GLN A 100 -1.15 -23.80 18.04
CA GLN A 100 -0.62 -23.97 19.40
C GLN A 100 0.67 -23.17 19.69
N LEU A 101 0.89 -22.05 18.97
CA LEU A 101 2.04 -21.19 19.23
C LEU A 101 1.74 -20.20 20.35
N ASP A 102 2.79 -19.86 21.11
CA ASP A 102 2.73 -18.86 22.16
C ASP A 102 2.24 -17.51 21.60
N PRO A 103 1.32 -16.80 22.28
CA PRO A 103 0.85 -15.48 21.87
C PRO A 103 1.97 -14.45 21.65
N GLN A 104 3.12 -14.62 22.29
CA GLN A 104 4.28 -13.76 22.08
C GLN A 104 4.84 -13.86 20.65
N VAL A 105 4.72 -15.04 20.01
CA VAL A 105 5.13 -15.23 18.62
C VAL A 105 4.31 -14.34 17.69
N ALA A 106 3.00 -14.24 17.91
CA ALA A 106 2.13 -13.35 17.14
C ALA A 106 2.49 -11.86 17.33
N THR A 107 2.74 -11.46 18.58
CA THR A 107 3.16 -10.09 18.88
C THR A 107 4.50 -9.76 18.23
N THR A 108 5.45 -10.68 18.30
CA THR A 108 6.77 -10.54 17.66
C THR A 108 6.64 -10.48 16.14
N ALA A 109 5.78 -11.31 15.53
CA ALA A 109 5.52 -11.29 14.10
C ALA A 109 4.99 -9.92 13.64
N LEU A 110 3.99 -9.37 14.33
CA LEU A 110 3.45 -8.04 13.99
C LEU A 110 4.49 -6.93 14.18
N ALA A 111 5.34 -7.02 15.20
CA ALA A 111 6.44 -6.09 15.41
C ALA A 111 7.49 -6.18 14.28
N LEU A 112 7.84 -7.39 13.83
CA LEU A 112 8.74 -7.61 12.70
C LEU A 112 8.13 -7.07 11.40
N ILE A 113 6.83 -7.27 11.14
CA ILE A 113 6.15 -6.65 9.99
C ILE A 113 6.34 -5.14 10.03
N GLY A 114 6.09 -4.50 11.18
CA GLY A 114 6.26 -3.05 11.34
C GLY A 114 7.70 -2.59 11.10
N LEU A 115 8.66 -3.29 11.67
CA LEU A 115 10.08 -2.95 11.52
C LEU A 115 10.55 -3.07 10.05
N PHE A 116 10.31 -4.21 9.42
CA PHE A 116 10.75 -4.45 8.04
C PHE A 116 9.98 -3.61 7.01
N ASN A 117 8.76 -3.17 7.34
CA ASN A 117 7.99 -2.23 6.52
C ASN A 117 8.72 -0.90 6.29
N VAL A 118 9.45 -0.40 7.28
CA VAL A 118 10.25 0.84 7.14
C VAL A 118 11.30 0.66 6.04
N PHE A 119 12.08 -0.43 6.10
CA PHE A 119 13.12 -0.70 5.12
C PHE A 119 12.56 -0.97 3.72
N GLY A 120 11.50 -1.77 3.64
CA GLY A 120 10.87 -2.10 2.37
C GLY A 120 10.25 -0.89 1.67
N THR A 121 9.53 -0.04 2.41
CA THR A 121 8.93 1.18 1.85
C THR A 121 9.99 2.16 1.37
N TYR A 122 11.08 2.33 2.13
CA TYR A 122 12.22 3.15 1.72
C TYR A 122 12.88 2.60 0.45
N ALA A 123 13.15 1.29 0.41
CA ALA A 123 13.72 0.64 -0.75
C ALA A 123 12.82 0.78 -2.00
N ALA A 124 11.52 0.57 -1.87
CA ALA A 124 10.58 0.72 -2.98
C ALA A 124 10.52 2.17 -3.49
N GLY A 125 10.57 3.16 -2.58
CA GLY A 125 10.61 4.58 -2.93
C GLY A 125 11.87 4.96 -3.70
N THR A 126 13.04 4.51 -3.25
CA THR A 126 14.33 4.79 -3.92
C THR A 126 14.46 4.03 -5.24
N LEU A 127 14.03 2.76 -5.27
CA LEU A 127 14.09 1.94 -6.46
C LEU A 127 13.15 2.48 -7.57
N GLY A 128 12.00 3.03 -7.17
CA GLY A 128 11.03 3.66 -8.07
C GLY A 128 11.56 4.90 -8.81
N GLN A 129 12.70 5.44 -8.41
CA GLN A 129 13.38 6.51 -9.14
C GLN A 129 14.19 5.98 -10.34
N ARG A 130 14.57 4.69 -10.33
CA ARG A 130 15.46 4.07 -11.32
C ARG A 130 14.77 3.01 -12.17
N ILE A 131 13.76 2.35 -11.63
CA ILE A 131 13.07 1.22 -12.26
C ILE A 131 11.61 1.60 -12.49
N ARG A 132 10.98 0.99 -13.51
CA ARG A 132 9.54 1.13 -13.75
C ARG A 132 8.77 0.71 -12.50
N LYS A 133 7.89 1.58 -12.04
CA LYS A 133 7.13 1.42 -10.81
C LYS A 133 6.15 0.25 -10.90
N THR A 134 5.62 0.02 -12.09
CA THR A 134 4.71 -1.11 -12.37
C THR A 134 5.43 -2.46 -12.25
N TRP A 135 6.70 -2.53 -12.62
CA TRP A 135 7.52 -3.73 -12.40
C TRP A 135 7.81 -3.96 -10.91
N ILE A 136 8.06 -2.88 -10.17
CA ILE A 136 8.22 -2.97 -8.71
C ILE A 136 6.94 -3.49 -8.07
N LEU A 137 5.76 -2.97 -8.48
CA LEU A 137 4.47 -3.45 -8.00
C LEU A 137 4.27 -4.94 -8.32
N SER A 138 4.51 -5.35 -9.57
CA SER A 138 4.40 -6.75 -9.99
C SER A 138 5.32 -7.66 -9.18
N PHE A 139 6.57 -7.24 -8.98
CA PHE A 139 7.54 -7.97 -8.15
C PHE A 139 7.07 -8.11 -6.70
N ILE A 140 6.59 -7.01 -6.08
CA ILE A 140 6.09 -7.04 -4.70
C ILE A 140 4.93 -8.03 -4.56
N TYR A 141 3.95 -7.98 -5.46
CA TYR A 141 2.81 -8.89 -5.40
C TYR A 141 3.21 -10.36 -5.66
N ALA A 142 4.09 -10.61 -6.62
CA ALA A 142 4.61 -11.95 -6.87
C ALA A 142 5.36 -12.51 -5.64
N MET A 143 6.23 -11.69 -5.04
CA MET A 143 6.97 -12.09 -3.84
C MET A 143 6.08 -12.32 -2.62
N ARG A 144 4.98 -11.56 -2.46
CA ARG A 144 3.97 -11.85 -1.44
C ARG A 144 3.31 -13.21 -1.67
N GLY A 145 2.95 -13.52 -2.93
CA GLY A 145 2.39 -14.84 -3.28
C GLY A 145 3.36 -15.96 -2.94
N ILE A 146 4.62 -15.82 -3.31
CA ILE A 146 5.68 -16.80 -2.99
C ILE A 146 5.88 -16.94 -1.47
N ALA A 147 5.92 -15.82 -0.74
CA ALA A 147 6.07 -15.84 0.72
C ALA A 147 4.89 -16.55 1.40
N MET A 148 3.66 -16.31 0.94
CA MET A 148 2.47 -17.00 1.46
C MET A 148 2.49 -18.49 1.12
N ILE A 149 2.88 -18.88 -0.08
CA ILE A 149 3.05 -20.30 -0.46
C ILE A 149 4.08 -20.95 0.45
N ALA A 150 5.27 -20.36 0.58
CA ALA A 150 6.32 -20.89 1.44
C ALA A 150 5.83 -21.06 2.88
N PHE A 151 5.10 -20.07 3.41
CA PHE A 151 4.57 -20.12 4.76
C PHE A 151 3.53 -21.23 4.97
N VAL A 152 2.61 -21.40 4.03
CA VAL A 152 1.55 -22.42 4.10
C VAL A 152 2.11 -23.86 4.01
N PHE A 153 3.18 -24.07 3.24
CA PHE A 153 3.82 -25.38 3.09
C PHE A 153 4.91 -25.70 4.11
N THR A 154 5.33 -24.71 4.89
CA THR A 154 6.38 -24.93 5.92
C THR A 154 5.73 -25.18 7.28
N PRO A 155 6.28 -26.08 8.12
CA PRO A 155 5.80 -26.24 9.50
C PRO A 155 5.74 -24.89 10.23
N THR A 156 4.61 -24.63 10.89
CA THR A 156 4.37 -23.37 11.61
C THR A 156 5.18 -23.35 12.91
N THR A 157 6.35 -22.77 12.86
CA THR A 157 7.30 -22.61 13.97
C THR A 157 7.58 -21.14 14.24
N PRO A 158 8.09 -20.76 15.42
CA PRO A 158 8.48 -19.36 15.67
C PRO A 158 9.46 -18.80 14.62
N LEU A 159 10.36 -19.65 14.10
CA LEU A 159 11.32 -19.24 13.07
C LEU A 159 10.62 -18.98 11.71
N SER A 160 9.78 -19.93 11.25
CA SER A 160 9.06 -19.77 9.97
C SER A 160 8.10 -18.57 10.01
N VAL A 161 7.45 -18.35 11.13
CA VAL A 161 6.61 -17.16 11.38
C VAL A 161 7.44 -15.88 11.33
N GLY A 162 8.61 -15.85 11.97
CA GLY A 162 9.52 -14.71 11.96
C GLY A 162 10.04 -14.38 10.56
N LEU A 163 10.44 -15.38 9.79
CA LEU A 163 10.88 -15.20 8.40
C LEU A 163 9.75 -14.71 7.49
N PHE A 164 8.55 -15.28 7.63
CA PHE A 164 7.36 -14.82 6.94
C PHE A 164 7.04 -13.36 7.29
N ALA A 165 7.02 -13.04 8.58
CA ALA A 165 6.72 -11.69 9.06
C ALA A 165 7.74 -10.65 8.56
N ALA A 166 9.04 -10.96 8.57
CA ALA A 166 10.09 -10.09 8.04
C ALA A 166 9.92 -9.87 6.54
N THR A 167 9.68 -10.95 5.77
CA THR A 167 9.47 -10.89 4.32
C THR A 167 8.21 -10.09 3.98
N MET A 168 7.08 -10.43 4.60
CA MET A 168 5.83 -9.70 4.41
C MET A 168 5.95 -8.24 4.84
N GLY A 169 6.66 -7.98 5.95
CA GLY A 169 6.94 -6.64 6.42
C GLY A 169 7.68 -5.79 5.38
N ALA A 170 8.76 -6.32 4.81
CA ALA A 170 9.50 -5.63 3.75
C ALA A 170 8.63 -5.35 2.50
N LEU A 171 7.61 -6.15 2.26
CA LEU A 171 6.67 -5.98 1.15
C LEU A 171 5.39 -5.22 1.55
N TRP A 172 5.19 -4.88 2.84
CA TRP A 172 3.90 -4.46 3.42
C TRP A 172 3.33 -3.21 2.76
N LEU A 173 3.89 -2.04 3.02
CA LEU A 173 3.48 -0.77 2.39
C LEU A 173 4.41 -0.36 1.24
N SER A 174 5.28 -1.22 0.78
CA SER A 174 6.20 -0.97 -0.33
C SER A 174 5.49 -0.70 -1.66
N THR A 175 4.20 -1.01 -1.75
CA THR A 175 3.35 -0.66 -2.89
C THR A 175 2.89 0.80 -2.90
N VAL A 176 2.92 1.50 -1.75
CA VAL A 176 2.38 2.87 -1.62
C VAL A 176 3.16 3.90 -2.46
N PRO A 177 4.50 4.02 -2.33
CA PRO A 177 5.26 4.99 -3.11
C PRO A 177 5.11 4.79 -4.64
N PRO A 178 5.32 3.58 -5.18
CA PRO A 178 5.18 3.38 -6.62
C PRO A 178 3.75 3.60 -7.12
N THR A 179 2.71 3.20 -6.37
CA THR A 179 1.30 3.43 -6.75
C THR A 179 0.99 4.91 -6.90
N ASN A 180 1.33 5.72 -5.89
CA ASN A 180 1.11 7.17 -5.96
C ASN A 180 1.88 7.83 -7.11
N ALA A 181 3.11 7.37 -7.35
CA ALA A 181 3.93 7.89 -8.44
C ALA A 181 3.34 7.52 -9.82
N VAL A 182 2.78 6.31 -9.98
CA VAL A 182 2.08 5.91 -11.23
C VAL A 182 0.84 6.75 -11.46
N VAL A 183 0.01 6.99 -10.43
CA VAL A 183 -1.17 7.87 -10.53
C VAL A 183 -0.75 9.29 -10.97
N ALA A 184 0.30 9.84 -10.35
CA ALA A 184 0.83 11.16 -10.70
C ALA A 184 1.35 11.23 -12.14
N GLN A 185 1.99 10.17 -12.62
CA GLN A 185 2.52 10.09 -13.99
C GLN A 185 1.44 9.93 -15.05
N MET A 186 0.37 9.18 -14.75
CA MET A 186 -0.73 8.95 -15.71
C MET A 186 -1.68 10.14 -15.83
N LEU A 187 -2.02 10.77 -14.70
CA LEU A 187 -3.14 11.72 -14.63
C LEU A 187 -2.70 13.12 -14.13
N GLY A 188 -1.40 13.30 -13.90
CA GLY A 188 -0.83 14.56 -13.43
C GLY A 188 -1.03 14.80 -11.92
N VAL A 189 -0.37 15.84 -11.40
CA VAL A 189 -0.34 16.14 -9.96
C VAL A 189 -1.55 16.95 -9.49
N LYS A 190 -2.27 17.63 -10.40
CA LYS A 190 -3.35 18.55 -10.06
C LYS A 190 -4.50 17.90 -9.28
N HIS A 191 -4.88 16.69 -9.66
CA HIS A 191 -5.96 15.91 -9.02
C HIS A 191 -5.45 14.67 -8.29
N LEU A 192 -4.14 14.62 -7.98
CA LEU A 192 -3.49 13.46 -7.37
C LEU A 192 -4.14 13.03 -6.05
N SER A 193 -4.48 13.98 -5.17
CA SER A 193 -5.11 13.66 -3.89
C SER A 193 -6.47 12.99 -4.06
N MET A 194 -7.30 13.45 -5.00
CA MET A 194 -8.60 12.85 -5.28
C MET A 194 -8.46 11.47 -5.92
N LEU A 195 -7.65 11.36 -6.97
CA LEU A 195 -7.48 10.12 -7.72
C LEU A 195 -6.71 9.07 -6.91
N GLY A 196 -5.68 9.47 -6.16
CA GLY A 196 -4.99 8.62 -5.21
C GLY A 196 -5.91 8.18 -4.07
N GLY A 197 -6.82 9.06 -3.63
CA GLY A 197 -7.84 8.74 -2.64
C GLY A 197 -8.80 7.64 -3.10
N ILE A 198 -9.18 7.60 -4.38
CA ILE A 198 -10.02 6.52 -4.95
C ILE A 198 -9.26 5.20 -5.01
N VAL A 199 -8.00 5.22 -5.43
CA VAL A 199 -7.14 4.05 -5.39
C VAL A 199 -7.02 3.53 -3.95
N PHE A 200 -6.82 4.42 -2.98
CA PHE A 200 -6.78 4.07 -1.57
C PHE A 200 -8.14 3.57 -1.05
N PHE A 201 -9.25 4.12 -1.52
CA PHE A 201 -10.58 3.63 -1.17
C PHE A 201 -10.79 2.19 -1.64
N SER A 202 -10.31 1.84 -2.83
CA SER A 202 -10.32 0.44 -3.31
C SER A 202 -9.52 -0.49 -2.36
N HIS A 203 -8.38 -0.03 -1.84
CA HIS A 203 -7.63 -0.75 -0.81
C HIS A 203 -8.48 -0.98 0.45
N GLN A 204 -9.23 0.02 0.89
CA GLN A 204 -10.10 -0.11 2.07
C GLN A 204 -11.23 -1.12 1.84
N ILE A 205 -11.82 -1.16 0.63
CA ILE A 205 -12.79 -2.20 0.26
C ILE A 205 -12.11 -3.58 0.29
N GLY A 206 -10.90 -3.70 -0.26
CA GLY A 206 -10.11 -4.92 -0.16
C GLY A 206 -9.83 -5.34 1.29
N SER A 207 -9.46 -4.38 2.14
CA SER A 207 -9.22 -4.61 3.57
C SER A 207 -10.46 -5.16 4.28
N PHE A 208 -11.62 -4.54 4.05
CA PHE A 208 -12.89 -5.04 4.57
C PHE A 208 -13.16 -6.48 4.11
N MET A 209 -13.04 -6.73 2.80
CA MET A 209 -13.27 -8.06 2.22
C MET A 209 -12.31 -9.10 2.79
N GLY A 210 -11.04 -8.75 2.97
CA GLY A 210 -10.03 -9.65 3.52
C GLY A 210 -10.34 -10.10 4.94
N VAL A 211 -10.73 -9.17 5.80
CA VAL A 211 -11.10 -9.49 7.19
C VAL A 211 -12.44 -10.22 7.26
N TRP A 212 -13.47 -9.67 6.59
CA TRP A 212 -14.80 -10.24 6.62
C TRP A 212 -14.86 -11.66 6.05
N LEU A 213 -14.27 -11.87 4.87
CA LEU A 213 -14.28 -13.17 4.21
C LEU A 213 -13.48 -14.21 5.00
N ALA A 214 -12.35 -13.79 5.59
CA ALA A 214 -11.56 -14.67 6.42
C ALA A 214 -12.34 -15.15 7.65
N GLY A 215 -13.04 -14.25 8.35
CA GLY A 215 -13.90 -14.62 9.46
C GLY A 215 -15.03 -15.57 9.05
N ARG A 216 -15.76 -15.23 7.97
CA ARG A 216 -16.88 -16.06 7.47
C ARG A 216 -16.44 -17.45 7.03
N LEU A 217 -15.30 -17.56 6.35
CA LEU A 217 -14.78 -18.86 5.92
C LEU A 217 -14.26 -19.67 7.10
N TYR A 218 -13.63 -19.02 8.06
CA TYR A 218 -13.22 -19.68 9.31
C TYR A 218 -14.42 -20.20 10.10
N ASP A 219 -15.47 -19.40 10.30
CA ASP A 219 -16.69 -19.81 10.98
C ASP A 219 -17.37 -21.01 10.31
N ALA A 220 -17.28 -21.09 8.99
CA ALA A 220 -17.89 -22.17 8.20
C ALA A 220 -17.03 -23.44 8.12
N THR A 221 -15.71 -23.33 8.16
CA THR A 221 -14.77 -24.46 7.88
C THR A 221 -13.88 -24.83 9.05
N GLY A 222 -13.77 -23.97 10.08
CA GLY A 222 -12.81 -24.12 11.16
C GLY A 222 -11.36 -23.93 10.74
N SER A 223 -11.10 -23.35 9.55
CA SER A 223 -9.76 -23.26 8.98
C SER A 223 -9.55 -22.01 8.14
N TYR A 224 -8.34 -21.45 8.18
CA TYR A 224 -7.90 -20.35 7.33
C TYR A 224 -7.36 -20.82 5.95
N GLN A 225 -7.31 -22.09 5.68
CA GLN A 225 -6.66 -22.65 4.48
C GLN A 225 -7.23 -22.05 3.18
N VAL A 226 -8.55 -21.94 3.09
CA VAL A 226 -9.22 -21.40 1.89
C VAL A 226 -8.82 -19.93 1.66
N VAL A 227 -8.76 -19.13 2.72
CA VAL A 227 -8.39 -17.70 2.62
C VAL A 227 -6.94 -17.53 2.19
N TRP A 228 -6.02 -18.36 2.72
CA TRP A 228 -4.64 -18.36 2.26
C TRP A 228 -4.54 -18.59 0.75
N TRP A 229 -5.28 -19.58 0.21
CA TRP A 229 -5.30 -19.83 -1.24
C TRP A 229 -5.89 -18.68 -2.04
N ILE A 230 -6.98 -18.07 -1.56
CA ILE A 230 -7.55 -16.87 -2.19
C ILE A 230 -6.50 -15.75 -2.21
N ALA A 231 -5.83 -15.48 -1.09
CA ALA A 231 -4.82 -14.45 -0.99
C ALA A 231 -3.63 -14.70 -1.94
N ILE A 232 -3.20 -15.96 -2.09
CA ILE A 232 -2.13 -16.37 -3.02
C ILE A 232 -2.55 -16.14 -4.48
N VAL A 233 -3.74 -16.60 -4.86
CA VAL A 233 -4.26 -16.39 -6.22
C VAL A 233 -4.38 -14.91 -6.55
N LEU A 234 -4.92 -14.12 -5.62
CA LEU A 234 -5.02 -12.67 -5.76
C LEU A 234 -3.64 -12.00 -5.89
N ALA A 235 -2.60 -12.50 -5.16
CA ALA A 235 -1.25 -11.97 -5.28
C ALA A 235 -0.70 -12.10 -6.71
N PHE A 236 -0.79 -13.29 -7.29
CA PHE A 236 -0.32 -13.51 -8.65
C PHE A 236 -1.19 -12.79 -9.68
N ALA A 237 -2.51 -12.74 -9.48
CA ALA A 237 -3.38 -11.93 -10.31
C ALA A 237 -2.98 -10.45 -10.28
N ALA A 238 -2.71 -9.88 -9.09
CA ALA A 238 -2.23 -8.51 -8.94
C ALA A 238 -0.86 -8.31 -9.60
N ALA A 239 0.05 -9.27 -9.48
CA ALA A 239 1.34 -9.21 -10.15
C ALA A 239 1.17 -9.13 -11.68
N LEU A 240 0.29 -9.97 -12.25
CA LEU A 240 0.04 -10.01 -13.69
C LEU A 240 -0.66 -8.75 -14.21
N ILE A 241 -1.66 -8.23 -13.51
CA ILE A 241 -2.40 -7.05 -13.97
C ILE A 241 -1.59 -5.76 -13.89
N ASN A 242 -0.54 -5.71 -13.06
CA ASN A 242 0.36 -4.56 -13.00
C ASN A 242 1.39 -4.53 -14.14
N LEU A 243 1.70 -5.66 -14.78
CA LEU A 243 2.70 -5.72 -15.87
C LEU A 243 2.34 -4.87 -17.10
N PRO A 244 1.10 -4.91 -17.63
CA PRO A 244 0.74 -4.17 -18.83
C PRO A 244 0.54 -2.67 -18.61
N ILE A 245 0.53 -2.17 -17.38
CA ILE A 245 0.28 -0.77 -17.06
C ILE A 245 1.39 0.10 -17.65
N ARG A 246 1.01 1.14 -18.37
CA ARG A 246 1.91 2.11 -18.99
C ARG A 246 2.07 3.32 -18.06
N GLU A 247 3.31 3.66 -17.74
CA GLU A 247 3.66 4.80 -16.87
C GLU A 247 3.80 6.12 -17.65
N GLN A 248 3.44 6.16 -18.93
CA GLN A 248 3.61 7.35 -19.75
C GLN A 248 2.50 8.34 -19.47
N LEU A 249 2.89 9.61 -19.23
CA LEU A 249 2.00 10.75 -19.43
C LEU A 249 1.52 10.66 -20.88
N GLN A 250 0.21 10.53 -21.09
CA GLN A 250 -0.32 10.77 -22.44
C GLN A 250 0.04 12.21 -22.80
N PRO A 251 0.71 12.45 -23.97
CA PRO A 251 0.85 13.82 -24.44
C PRO A 251 -0.54 14.40 -24.51
N ALA A 252 -0.74 15.56 -23.89
CA ALA A 252 -2.01 16.27 -23.94
C ALA A 252 -2.52 16.20 -25.39
N ARG A 253 -3.68 15.58 -25.57
CA ARG A 253 -4.32 15.46 -26.88
C ARG A 253 -4.34 16.86 -27.46
N ARG A 254 -3.50 17.14 -28.46
CA ARG A 254 -3.59 18.39 -29.20
C ARG A 254 -5.02 18.40 -29.76
N LEU A 255 -5.89 19.23 -29.20
CA LEU A 255 -7.07 19.67 -29.89
C LEU A 255 -6.54 20.51 -31.06
N VAL A 256 -6.24 19.86 -32.17
CA VAL A 256 -6.12 20.52 -33.44
C VAL A 256 -7.54 21.01 -33.73
N SER A 257 -7.77 22.28 -33.42
CA SER A 257 -8.88 23.01 -33.95
C SER A 257 -8.76 22.95 -35.46
N ALA A 258 -9.66 22.21 -36.12
CA ALA A 258 -9.98 22.40 -37.50
C ALA A 258 -10.82 23.68 -37.64
#